data_a01a9c845fed3f2ae756f9300c4ba557
#
_entry.id   a01a9c845fed3f2ae756f9300c4ba557
#
_cell.length_a   1.000
_cell.length_b   1.000
_cell.length_c   1.000
_cell.angle_alpha   90.00
_cell.angle_beta   90.00
_cell.angle_gamma   90.00
#
_symmetry.space_group_name_H-M   'P 1'
#
loop_
_entity.id
_entity.type
_entity.pdbx_description
1 polymer ?
#
loop_
_entity_poly.entity_id
_entity_poly.type
_entity_poly.pdbx_seq_one_letter_code
_entity_poly.pdbx_strand_id
1 'polypeptide(L)'
;MADDDIALRALRTALGQYPTGVAVVATRSAAGPVGVTVNSFGSLSLDPPLVLWCLRRRSASLAAFTGAEHFAVNVLAAGQERVARQFAEHADRFAGIDWHLDPGGLPRLDGAVAVFTCRRTAQLPGGDHVIIIGELLGYDIAGWDPLVFHGGRYGSLAAVAASAALNH
;
A
#
# COMPACT_ATOMS: atom_id res chain seq x y z
N MET A 1 -15.98 -27.29 6.85
CA MET A 1 -15.22 -26.38 7.75
C MET A 1 -13.71 -26.66 7.77
N ALA A 2 -13.22 -27.88 8.12
CA ALA A 2 -11.78 -28.19 8.09
C ALA A 2 -11.20 -28.19 6.66
N ASP A 3 -11.91 -28.74 5.69
CA ASP A 3 -11.48 -28.80 4.28
C ASP A 3 -11.46 -27.41 3.63
N ASP A 4 -12.43 -26.55 3.97
CA ASP A 4 -12.45 -25.16 3.47
C ASP A 4 -11.25 -24.34 3.99
N ASP A 5 -10.82 -24.60 5.22
CA ASP A 5 -9.68 -23.90 5.83
C ASP A 5 -8.35 -24.38 5.21
N ILE A 6 -8.25 -25.67 4.87
CA ILE A 6 -7.10 -26.24 4.16
C ILE A 6 -7.02 -25.69 2.74
N ALA A 7 -8.13 -25.66 2.00
CA ALA A 7 -8.20 -25.11 0.65
C ALA A 7 -7.83 -23.61 0.62
N LEU A 8 -8.33 -22.84 1.60
CA LEU A 8 -8.00 -21.41 1.71
C LEU A 8 -6.52 -21.17 2.03
N ARG A 9 -5.90 -22.01 2.88
CA ARG A 9 -4.46 -21.93 3.16
C ARG A 9 -3.62 -22.25 1.92
N ALA A 10 -3.98 -23.30 1.19
CA ALA A 10 -3.33 -23.68 -0.06
C ALA A 10 -3.41 -22.55 -1.10
N LEU A 11 -4.59 -21.95 -1.25
CA LEU A 11 -4.78 -20.79 -2.13
C LEU A 11 -3.90 -19.60 -1.73
N ARG A 12 -3.85 -19.25 -0.43
CA ARG A 12 -2.98 -18.17 0.06
C ARG A 12 -1.50 -18.47 -0.20
N THR A 13 -1.08 -19.72 -0.05
CA THR A 13 0.30 -20.14 -0.35
C THR A 13 0.61 -19.97 -1.83
N ALA A 14 -0.31 -20.37 -2.72
CA ALA A 14 -0.16 -20.21 -4.16
C ALA A 14 -0.10 -18.74 -4.57
N LEU A 15 -1.03 -17.91 -4.09
CA LEU A 15 -1.04 -16.47 -4.35
C LEU A 15 0.20 -15.77 -3.78
N GLY A 16 0.72 -16.26 -2.66
CA GLY A 16 1.94 -15.73 -2.03
C GLY A 16 3.22 -15.98 -2.84
N GLN A 17 3.18 -16.82 -3.90
CA GLN A 17 4.32 -17.01 -4.80
C GLN A 17 4.57 -15.78 -5.69
N TYR A 18 3.56 -14.91 -5.84
CA TYR A 18 3.74 -13.65 -6.55
C TYR A 18 4.37 -12.60 -5.63
N PRO A 19 5.63 -12.20 -5.86
CA PRO A 19 6.28 -11.16 -5.04
C PRO A 19 5.65 -9.80 -5.33
N THR A 20 5.40 -9.04 -4.29
CA THR A 20 4.83 -7.68 -4.39
C THR A 20 5.72 -6.68 -3.66
N GLY A 21 5.60 -5.41 -4.00
CA GLY A 21 6.00 -4.33 -3.13
C GLY A 21 5.10 -4.25 -1.89
N VAL A 22 5.49 -3.40 -0.95
CA VAL A 22 4.73 -3.10 0.27
C VAL A 22 4.57 -1.60 0.37
N ALA A 23 3.34 -1.14 0.61
CA ALA A 23 3.06 0.27 0.80
C ALA A 23 2.17 0.49 2.02
N VAL A 24 2.27 1.67 2.61
CA VAL A 24 1.27 2.20 3.53
C VAL A 24 0.44 3.24 2.78
N VAL A 25 -0.85 2.94 2.61
CA VAL A 25 -1.79 3.95 2.12
C VAL A 25 -2.29 4.74 3.31
N ALA A 26 -2.25 6.06 3.22
CA ALA A 26 -2.60 6.96 4.30
C ALA A 26 -3.56 8.07 3.85
N THR A 27 -4.45 8.47 4.73
CA THR A 27 -5.38 9.59 4.56
C THR A 27 -5.65 10.26 5.90
N ARG A 28 -6.51 11.26 5.91
CA ARG A 28 -7.01 11.89 7.15
C ARG A 28 -8.50 11.71 7.30
N SER A 29 -8.91 11.49 8.55
CA SER A 29 -10.29 11.59 9.00
C SER A 29 -10.44 12.75 9.98
N ALA A 30 -11.67 13.02 10.41
CA ALA A 30 -11.92 14.00 11.48
C ALA A 30 -11.23 13.63 12.80
N ALA A 31 -10.98 12.33 13.04
CA ALA A 31 -10.30 11.83 14.23
C ALA A 31 -8.76 11.85 14.14
N GLY A 32 -8.19 12.21 12.98
CA GLY A 32 -6.74 12.25 12.77
C GLY A 32 -6.27 11.41 11.58
N PRO A 33 -4.95 11.12 11.52
CA PRO A 33 -4.37 10.37 10.43
C PRO A 33 -4.82 8.89 10.47
N VAL A 34 -5.03 8.31 9.30
CA VAL A 34 -5.40 6.90 9.12
C VAL A 34 -4.47 6.29 8.09
N GLY A 35 -3.93 5.12 8.37
CA GLY A 35 -3.04 4.40 7.47
C GLY A 35 -3.29 2.89 7.51
N VAL A 36 -2.93 2.19 6.45
CA VAL A 36 -3.02 0.73 6.35
C VAL A 36 -1.92 0.19 5.45
N THR A 37 -1.29 -0.91 5.86
CA THR A 37 -0.34 -1.63 5.03
C THR A 37 -1.07 -2.43 3.97
N VAL A 38 -0.62 -2.31 2.74
CA VAL A 38 -1.14 -3.05 1.59
C VAL A 38 0.01 -3.59 0.74
N ASN A 39 -0.24 -4.71 0.07
CA ASN A 39 0.61 -5.27 -0.97
C ASN A 39 -0.13 -5.37 -2.31
N SER A 40 -1.30 -4.77 -2.39
CA SER A 40 -2.18 -4.76 -3.58
C SER A 40 -2.08 -3.47 -4.40
N PHE A 41 -1.18 -2.54 -4.03
CA PHE A 41 -0.95 -1.34 -4.81
C PHE A 41 -0.37 -1.67 -6.18
N GLY A 42 -0.91 -1.06 -7.22
CA GLY A 42 -0.45 -1.23 -8.59
C GLY A 42 -0.80 -0.04 -9.50
N SER A 43 -0.02 0.08 -10.56
CA SER A 43 -0.32 0.97 -11.68
C SER A 43 -1.51 0.43 -12.46
N LEU A 44 -2.44 1.30 -12.88
CA LEU A 44 -3.62 0.93 -13.66
C LEU A 44 -3.62 1.55 -15.06
N SER A 45 -3.22 2.80 -15.19
CA SER A 45 -3.21 3.54 -16.47
C SER A 45 -2.17 4.65 -16.42
N LEU A 46 -1.62 5.02 -17.57
CA LEU A 46 -0.75 6.17 -17.73
C LEU A 46 -1.46 7.39 -18.32
N ASP A 47 -2.56 7.17 -19.03
CA ASP A 47 -3.40 8.24 -19.61
C ASP A 47 -4.90 7.87 -19.48
N PRO A 48 -5.64 8.50 -18.56
CA PRO A 48 -5.13 9.30 -17.44
C PRO A 48 -4.26 8.47 -16.47
N PRO A 49 -3.38 9.11 -15.68
CA PRO A 49 -2.51 8.39 -14.76
C PRO A 49 -3.31 7.88 -13.56
N LEU A 50 -3.56 6.57 -13.52
CA LEU A 50 -4.37 5.91 -12.50
C LEU A 50 -3.58 4.83 -11.76
N VAL A 51 -3.88 4.69 -10.49
CA VAL A 51 -3.41 3.63 -9.61
C VAL A 51 -4.59 2.92 -8.95
N LEU A 52 -4.36 1.68 -8.50
CA LEU A 52 -5.34 0.94 -7.71
C LEU A 52 -4.71 0.32 -6.46
N TRP A 53 -5.56 0.03 -5.48
CA TRP A 53 -5.23 -0.80 -4.33
C TRP A 53 -6.52 -1.37 -3.72
N CYS A 54 -6.39 -2.38 -2.85
CA CYS A 54 -7.54 -3.08 -2.28
C CYS A 54 -7.56 -2.96 -0.76
N LEU A 55 -8.75 -2.72 -0.20
CA LEU A 55 -9.00 -2.65 1.24
C LEU A 55 -10.06 -3.66 1.65
N ARG A 56 -9.78 -4.44 2.69
CA ARG A 56 -10.76 -5.39 3.21
C ARG A 56 -12.02 -4.68 3.69
N ARG A 57 -13.21 -5.21 3.33
CA ARG A 57 -14.51 -4.67 3.78
C ARG A 57 -14.66 -4.61 5.30
N ARG A 58 -14.04 -5.53 6.04
CA ARG A 58 -14.04 -5.57 7.51
C ARG A 58 -12.95 -4.70 8.16
N SER A 59 -12.18 -3.95 7.37
CA SER A 59 -11.17 -3.04 7.92
C SER A 59 -11.83 -1.91 8.72
N ALA A 60 -11.33 -1.64 9.93
CA ALA A 60 -11.74 -0.49 10.72
C ALA A 60 -11.46 0.86 10.01
N SER A 61 -10.51 0.85 9.05
CA SER A 61 -10.15 2.02 8.26
C SER A 61 -11.05 2.24 7.04
N LEU A 62 -12.01 1.33 6.75
CA LEU A 62 -12.81 1.39 5.52
C LEU A 62 -13.54 2.71 5.37
N ALA A 63 -14.25 3.15 6.39
CA ALA A 63 -15.03 4.40 6.36
C ALA A 63 -14.14 5.63 6.07
N ALA A 64 -12.94 5.67 6.64
CA ALA A 64 -12.00 6.77 6.40
C ALA A 64 -11.57 6.84 4.93
N PHE A 65 -11.17 5.71 4.34
CA PHE A 65 -10.72 5.69 2.93
C PHE A 65 -11.85 5.82 1.92
N THR A 66 -13.03 5.27 2.21
CA THR A 66 -14.18 5.42 1.31
C THR A 66 -14.84 6.79 1.38
N GLY A 67 -14.65 7.52 2.49
CA GLY A 67 -15.10 8.90 2.65
C GLY A 67 -14.09 9.95 2.23
N ALA A 68 -12.80 9.62 2.20
CA ALA A 68 -11.74 10.57 1.83
C ALA A 68 -11.74 10.83 0.32
N GLU A 69 -11.51 12.07 -0.06
CA GLU A 69 -11.30 12.47 -1.46
C GLU A 69 -9.86 12.16 -1.91
N HIS A 70 -8.88 12.32 -1.01
CA HIS A 70 -7.47 12.17 -1.31
C HIS A 70 -6.80 11.13 -0.41
N PHE A 71 -5.75 10.51 -0.90
CA PHE A 71 -4.89 9.61 -0.15
C PHE A 71 -3.45 9.67 -0.65
N ALA A 72 -2.50 9.33 0.22
CA ALA A 72 -1.09 9.14 -0.13
C ALA A 72 -0.75 7.64 -0.13
N VAL A 73 0.07 7.21 -1.08
CA VAL A 73 0.65 5.86 -1.09
C VAL A 73 2.14 6.00 -0.79
N ASN A 74 2.55 5.53 0.38
CA ASN A 74 3.94 5.53 0.83
C ASN A 74 4.55 4.15 0.54
N VAL A 75 5.37 4.03 -0.48
CA VAL A 75 6.08 2.79 -0.83
C VAL A 75 7.22 2.58 0.16
N LEU A 76 7.21 1.49 0.90
CA LEU A 76 8.16 1.25 1.98
C LEU A 76 9.53 0.82 1.47
N ALA A 77 10.59 1.32 2.13
CA ALA A 77 11.96 0.89 1.94
C ALA A 77 12.24 -0.45 2.63
N ALA A 78 13.26 -1.18 2.19
CA ALA A 78 13.67 -2.48 2.71
C ALA A 78 13.86 -2.49 4.25
N GLY A 79 14.36 -1.38 4.84
CA GLY A 79 14.51 -1.23 6.28
C GLY A 79 13.21 -0.96 7.06
N GLN A 80 12.07 -0.80 6.40
CA GLN A 80 10.79 -0.40 7.02
C GLN A 80 9.84 -1.58 7.31
N GLU A 81 10.37 -2.81 7.52
CA GLU A 81 9.52 -3.96 7.91
C GLU A 81 8.72 -3.68 9.20
N ARG A 82 9.32 -3.04 10.21
CA ARG A 82 8.62 -2.67 11.45
C ARG A 82 7.42 -1.75 11.16
N VAL A 83 7.59 -0.78 10.27
CA VAL A 83 6.52 0.11 9.83
C VAL A 83 5.40 -0.68 9.16
N ALA A 84 5.76 -1.59 8.22
CA ALA A 84 4.78 -2.45 7.55
C ALA A 84 3.94 -3.25 8.54
N ARG A 85 4.56 -3.90 9.53
CA ARG A 85 3.86 -4.67 10.57
C ARG A 85 2.97 -3.79 11.43
N GLN A 86 3.46 -2.63 11.84
CA GLN A 86 2.70 -1.73 12.70
C GLN A 86 1.42 -1.24 12.03
N PHE A 87 1.47 -0.84 10.75
CA PHE A 87 0.29 -0.40 10.01
C PHE A 87 -0.66 -1.56 9.62
N ALA A 88 -0.19 -2.82 9.66
CA ALA A 88 -1.03 -4.00 9.44
C ALA A 88 -1.80 -4.43 10.69
N GLU A 89 -1.17 -4.39 11.87
CA GLU A 89 -1.60 -5.16 13.05
C GLU A 89 -2.00 -4.30 14.24
N HIS A 90 -1.43 -3.09 14.41
CA HIS A 90 -1.62 -2.28 15.61
C HIS A 90 -2.81 -1.32 15.52
N ALA A 91 -3.39 -0.98 16.69
CA ALA A 91 -4.45 0.01 16.81
C ALA A 91 -3.91 1.43 16.62
N ASP A 92 -2.79 1.76 17.29
CA ASP A 92 -2.09 3.04 17.13
C ASP A 92 -0.96 2.87 16.11
N ARG A 93 -1.29 3.12 14.86
CA ARG A 93 -0.44 2.85 13.72
C ARG A 93 0.67 3.89 13.52
N PHE A 94 0.46 5.11 13.99
CA PHE A 94 1.41 6.21 13.82
C PHE A 94 2.32 6.43 15.02
N ALA A 95 2.08 5.76 16.15
CA ALA A 95 2.91 5.93 17.36
C ALA A 95 4.35 5.50 17.13
N GLY A 96 5.31 6.40 17.39
CA GLY A 96 6.74 6.14 17.25
C GLY A 96 7.20 5.85 15.81
N ILE A 97 6.43 6.30 14.82
CA ILE A 97 6.80 6.33 13.41
C ILE A 97 7.10 7.78 13.03
N ASP A 98 8.17 8.00 12.28
CA ASP A 98 8.51 9.32 11.75
C ASP A 98 7.64 9.59 10.51
N TRP A 99 6.88 10.67 10.57
CA TRP A 99 5.97 11.09 9.52
C TRP A 99 5.62 12.56 9.63
N HIS A 100 5.16 13.16 8.55
CA HIS A 100 4.69 14.53 8.51
C HIS A 100 3.46 14.67 7.61
N LEU A 101 2.79 15.81 7.67
CA LEU A 101 1.74 16.16 6.71
C LEU A 101 2.36 16.86 5.52
N ASP A 102 1.98 16.45 4.31
CA ASP A 102 2.30 17.21 3.11
C ASP A 102 1.50 18.52 3.04
N PRO A 103 1.77 19.43 2.09
CA PRO A 103 1.01 20.66 1.93
C PRO A 103 -0.49 20.46 1.72
N GLY A 104 -0.92 19.31 1.18
CA GLY A 104 -2.31 18.89 1.02
C GLY A 104 -2.92 18.30 2.30
N GLY A 105 -2.12 18.13 3.37
CA GLY A 105 -2.56 17.58 4.64
C GLY A 105 -2.61 16.05 4.68
N LEU A 106 -1.98 15.34 3.74
CA LEU A 106 -1.90 13.88 3.74
C LEU A 106 -0.67 13.39 4.51
N PRO A 107 -0.78 12.28 5.26
CA PRO A 107 0.35 11.72 5.98
C PRO A 107 1.39 11.12 5.03
N ARG A 108 2.64 11.56 5.14
CA ARG A 108 3.82 11.04 4.46
C ARG A 108 4.74 10.39 5.48
N LEU A 109 5.15 9.16 5.22
CA LEU A 109 6.09 8.43 6.07
C LEU A 109 7.52 8.78 5.66
N ASP A 110 8.35 9.13 6.63
CA ASP A 110 9.75 9.44 6.38
C ASP A 110 10.50 8.15 5.97
N GLY A 111 11.45 8.27 5.05
CA GLY A 111 12.22 7.15 4.53
C GLY A 111 11.49 6.24 3.53
N ALA A 112 10.29 6.60 3.07
CA ALA A 112 9.63 5.88 1.98
C ALA A 112 10.44 5.99 0.67
N VAL A 113 10.43 4.92 -0.14
CA VAL A 113 11.12 4.86 -1.45
C VAL A 113 10.49 5.83 -2.44
N ALA A 114 9.17 5.87 -2.42
CA ALA A 114 8.38 6.81 -3.22
C ALA A 114 7.08 7.13 -2.49
N VAL A 115 6.55 8.32 -2.73
CA VAL A 115 5.23 8.73 -2.23
C VAL A 115 4.40 9.25 -3.39
N PHE A 116 3.20 8.70 -3.54
CA PHE A 116 2.24 9.12 -4.55
C PHE A 116 1.07 9.84 -3.87
N THR A 117 0.74 11.04 -4.32
CA THR A 117 -0.46 11.79 -3.90
C THR A 117 -1.56 11.54 -4.91
N CYS A 118 -2.71 11.04 -4.45
CA CYS A 118 -3.79 10.59 -5.33
C CYS A 118 -5.13 11.21 -4.93
N ARG A 119 -5.97 11.47 -5.93
CA ARG A 119 -7.39 11.77 -5.79
C ARG A 119 -8.20 10.51 -6.10
N ARG A 120 -9.06 10.09 -5.18
CA ARG A 120 -9.92 8.93 -5.39
C ARG A 120 -10.94 9.22 -6.52
N THR A 121 -10.97 8.37 -7.54
CA THR A 121 -11.88 8.51 -8.69
C THR A 121 -12.98 7.47 -8.70
N ALA A 122 -12.73 6.26 -8.16
CA ALA A 122 -13.72 5.21 -8.11
C ALA A 122 -13.53 4.26 -6.94
N GLN A 123 -14.60 3.53 -6.61
CA GLN A 123 -14.61 2.42 -5.67
C GLN A 123 -15.45 1.30 -6.29
N LEU A 124 -14.88 0.09 -6.36
CA LEU A 124 -15.53 -1.06 -6.96
C LEU A 124 -15.58 -2.24 -5.96
N PRO A 125 -16.63 -3.06 -6.00
CA PRO A 125 -16.67 -4.28 -5.21
C PRO A 125 -15.64 -5.30 -5.74
N GLY A 126 -14.84 -5.88 -4.82
CA GLY A 126 -13.85 -6.91 -5.11
C GLY A 126 -13.97 -8.08 -4.12
N GLY A 127 -15.13 -8.72 -4.06
CA GLY A 127 -15.38 -9.81 -3.11
C GLY A 127 -15.41 -9.32 -1.66
N ASP A 128 -14.50 -9.84 -0.83
CA ASP A 128 -14.31 -9.42 0.58
C ASP A 128 -13.49 -8.13 0.71
N HIS A 129 -13.09 -7.52 -0.42
CA HIS A 129 -12.39 -6.24 -0.51
C HIS A 129 -13.22 -5.20 -1.25
N VAL A 130 -12.77 -3.94 -1.14
CA VAL A 130 -13.12 -2.81 -2.01
C VAL A 130 -11.87 -2.46 -2.79
N ILE A 131 -11.99 -2.36 -4.12
CA ILE A 131 -10.95 -1.83 -5.00
C ILE A 131 -11.10 -0.31 -5.01
N ILE A 132 -10.05 0.40 -4.68
CA ILE A 132 -10.01 1.86 -4.69
C ILE A 132 -9.12 2.29 -5.83
N ILE A 133 -9.64 3.14 -6.71
CA ILE A 133 -8.93 3.70 -7.85
C ILE A 133 -8.68 5.18 -7.55
N GLY A 134 -7.45 5.62 -7.78
CA GLY A 134 -7.03 7.01 -7.65
C GLY A 134 -6.32 7.53 -8.87
N GLU A 135 -6.59 8.79 -9.21
CA GLU A 135 -5.82 9.56 -10.16
C GLU A 135 -4.57 10.11 -9.48
N LEU A 136 -3.43 9.94 -10.10
CA LEU A 136 -2.16 10.44 -9.61
C LEU A 136 -2.07 11.95 -9.82
N LEU A 137 -1.94 12.70 -8.74
CA LEU A 137 -1.77 14.16 -8.76
C LEU A 137 -0.30 14.59 -8.69
N GLY A 138 0.56 13.76 -8.09
CA GLY A 138 1.99 14.02 -7.95
C GLY A 138 2.70 12.86 -7.28
N TYR A 139 4.03 12.87 -7.39
CA TYR A 139 4.87 11.85 -6.76
C TYR A 139 6.26 12.39 -6.45
N ASP A 140 6.91 11.78 -5.45
CA ASP A 140 8.30 11.97 -5.08
C ASP A 140 9.00 10.62 -4.99
N ILE A 141 10.28 10.56 -5.37
CA ILE A 141 11.10 9.35 -5.39
C ILE A 141 12.38 9.61 -4.60
N ALA A 142 12.67 8.77 -3.61
CA ALA A 142 13.90 8.85 -2.81
C ALA A 142 15.02 7.91 -3.28
N GLY A 143 14.71 6.90 -4.10
CA GLY A 143 15.71 6.02 -4.72
C GLY A 143 16.29 4.93 -3.81
N TRP A 144 15.65 4.60 -2.68
CA TRP A 144 16.04 3.49 -1.81
C TRP A 144 15.58 2.12 -2.37
N ASP A 145 16.18 1.03 -1.89
CA ASP A 145 15.69 -0.33 -2.19
C ASP A 145 14.32 -0.55 -1.55
N PRO A 146 13.32 -1.08 -2.30
CA PRO A 146 11.97 -1.27 -1.78
C PRO A 146 11.87 -2.50 -0.87
N LEU A 147 10.91 -2.45 0.06
CA LEU A 147 10.47 -3.61 0.82
C LEU A 147 9.63 -4.53 -0.07
N VAL A 148 9.95 -5.81 -0.06
CA VAL A 148 9.26 -6.85 -0.83
C VAL A 148 8.51 -7.80 0.10
N PHE A 149 7.34 -8.28 -0.33
CA PHE A 149 6.58 -9.31 0.35
C PHE A 149 6.43 -10.52 -0.57
N HIS A 150 6.91 -11.69 -0.11
CA HIS A 150 6.85 -12.95 -0.86
C HIS A 150 6.72 -14.13 0.09
N GLY A 151 5.86 -15.09 -0.22
CA GLY A 151 5.70 -16.32 0.56
C GLY A 151 5.33 -16.08 2.03
N GLY A 152 4.60 -14.98 2.34
CA GLY A 152 4.25 -14.61 3.72
C GLY A 152 5.37 -13.93 4.50
N ARG A 153 6.47 -13.53 3.86
CA ARG A 153 7.65 -12.93 4.48
C ARG A 153 8.01 -11.60 3.83
N TYR A 154 8.56 -10.70 4.64
CA TYR A 154 9.21 -9.49 4.14
C TYR A 154 10.66 -9.79 3.74
N GLY A 155 11.15 -9.06 2.73
CA GLY A 155 12.51 -9.16 2.24
C GLY A 155 12.91 -7.95 1.42
N SER A 156 14.08 -8.00 0.79
CA SER A 156 14.57 -6.98 -0.13
C SER A 156 14.88 -7.62 -1.48
N LEU A 157 14.98 -6.80 -2.53
CA LEU A 157 15.50 -7.25 -3.81
C LEU A 157 17.00 -7.53 -3.66
N ALA A 158 17.46 -8.73 -4.03
CA ALA A 158 18.87 -8.90 -4.37
C ALA A 158 19.14 -7.99 -5.58
N ALA A 159 20.30 -7.32 -5.59
CA ALA A 159 20.63 -6.35 -6.64
C ALA A 159 20.28 -6.93 -8.02
N VAL A 160 19.26 -6.39 -8.66
CA VAL A 160 18.99 -6.68 -10.06
C VAL A 160 20.15 -6.05 -10.81
N ALA A 161 21.02 -6.88 -11.40
CA ALA A 161 22.07 -6.38 -12.25
C ALA A 161 21.44 -5.39 -13.23
N ALA A 162 22.03 -4.19 -13.35
CA ALA A 162 21.53 -3.14 -14.23
C ALA A 162 21.52 -3.66 -15.67
N SER A 163 20.48 -4.36 -16.05
CA SER A 163 20.16 -4.70 -17.42
C SER A 163 19.45 -3.51 -18.03
N ALA A 164 19.85 -3.15 -19.23
CA ALA A 164 19.41 -1.99 -19.96
C ALA A 164 17.90 -1.71 -19.76
N ALA A 165 17.58 -0.45 -19.45
CA ALA A 165 16.20 0.00 -19.31
C ALA A 165 15.37 -0.48 -20.50
N LEU A 166 14.34 -1.27 -20.22
CA LEU A 166 13.31 -1.58 -21.19
C LEU A 166 12.58 -0.27 -21.49
N ASN A 167 12.92 0.35 -22.61
CA ASN A 167 12.14 1.45 -23.17
C ASN A 167 10.79 0.87 -23.61
N HIS A 168 9.74 1.16 -22.84
CA HIS A 168 8.35 0.94 -23.24
C HIS A 168 7.71 2.28 -23.53
#